data_77a3d4b953dbf864f9c81b1f7a859270
#
_entry.id   77a3d4b953dbf864f9c81b1f7a859270
#
_cell.length_a   1.000
_cell.length_b   1.000
_cell.length_c   1.000
_cell.angle_alpha   90.00
_cell.angle_beta   90.00
_cell.angle_gamma   90.00
#
_symmetry.space_group_name_H-M   'P 1'
#
loop_
_entity.id
_entity.type
_entity.pdbx_description
1 polymer ?
#
loop_
_entity_poly.entity_id
_entity_poly.type
_entity_poly.pdbx_seq_one_letter_code
_entity_poly.pdbx_strand_id
1 'polypeptide(L)'
;MKILIIEDDQGMQEVISQSLIKARYVVETASTLDEARSKLLLYEYDCVLLDIMLPDGNGLSLLKELAEKKINRNVIILSARDSVDDKIEGLELG
;
A
#
# COMPACT_ATOMS: atom_id res chain seq x y z
N MET A 1 12.62 7.38 -6.98
CA MET A 1 11.65 6.29 -6.81
C MET A 1 10.35 6.86 -6.25
N LYS A 2 9.24 6.50 -6.83
CA LYS A 2 7.91 6.99 -6.43
C LYS A 2 7.17 5.89 -5.69
N ILE A 3 6.68 6.20 -4.49
CA ILE A 3 6.05 5.25 -3.59
C ILE A 3 4.64 5.72 -3.23
N LEU A 4 3.67 4.81 -3.30
CA LEU A 4 2.32 5.06 -2.82
C LEU A 4 2.13 4.37 -1.48
N ILE A 5 1.68 5.11 -0.48
CA ILE A 5 1.36 4.57 0.84
C ILE A 5 -0.15 4.51 0.98
N ILE A 6 -0.68 3.31 1.16
CA ILE A 6 -2.11 3.08 1.34
C ILE A 6 -2.36 2.73 2.80
N GLU A 7 -2.77 3.72 3.58
CA GLU A 7 -2.93 3.63 5.02
C GLU A 7 -3.96 4.66 5.49
N ASP A 8 -4.95 4.24 6.26
CA ASP A 8 -5.99 5.14 6.75
C ASP A 8 -5.61 5.88 8.05
N ASP A 9 -4.69 5.35 8.82
CA ASP A 9 -4.21 6.01 10.04
C ASP A 9 -3.29 7.17 9.66
N GLN A 10 -3.75 8.40 9.92
CA GLN A 10 -3.01 9.60 9.55
C GLN A 10 -1.64 9.69 10.23
N GLY A 11 -1.56 9.29 11.49
CA GLY A 11 -0.30 9.30 12.22
C GLY A 11 0.72 8.34 11.63
N MET A 12 0.30 7.12 11.32
CA MET A 12 1.16 6.12 10.71
C MET A 12 1.57 6.55 9.30
N GLN A 13 0.62 7.06 8.53
CA GLN A 13 0.87 7.55 7.18
C GLN A 13 1.94 8.63 7.19
N GLU A 14 1.83 9.58 8.14
CA GLU A 14 2.79 10.66 8.27
C GLU A 14 4.19 10.16 8.67
N VAL A 15 4.26 9.25 9.64
CA VAL A 15 5.53 8.67 10.08
C VAL A 15 6.26 7.98 8.92
N ILE A 16 5.53 7.15 8.18
CA ILE A 16 6.11 6.45 7.03
C ILE A 16 6.52 7.44 5.94
N SER A 17 5.67 8.41 5.64
CA SER A 17 5.97 9.43 4.64
C SER A 17 7.24 10.20 4.97
N GLN A 18 7.38 10.64 6.20
CA GLN A 18 8.55 11.40 6.66
C GLN A 18 9.83 10.60 6.48
N SER A 19 9.80 9.33 6.86
CA SER A 19 10.96 8.45 6.72
C SER A 19 11.39 8.29 5.26
N LEU A 20 10.42 8.11 4.37
CA LEU A 20 10.69 7.92 2.95
C LEU A 20 11.14 9.22 2.27
N ILE A 21 10.55 10.34 2.66
CA ILE A 21 10.96 11.65 2.14
C ILE A 21 12.39 11.95 2.55
N LYS A 22 12.77 11.62 3.77
CA LYS A 22 14.17 11.76 4.23
C LYS A 22 15.12 10.93 3.38
N ALA A 23 14.68 9.78 2.92
CA ALA A 23 15.47 8.92 2.04
C ALA A 23 15.40 9.36 0.58
N ARG A 24 14.78 10.52 0.31
CA ARG A 24 14.69 11.15 -1.01
C ARG A 24 13.78 10.43 -2.00
N TYR A 25 12.78 9.71 -1.50
CA TYR A 25 11.73 9.14 -2.35
C TYR A 25 10.61 10.14 -2.56
N VAL A 26 9.93 10.04 -3.68
CA VAL A 26 8.70 10.78 -3.94
C VAL A 26 7.56 9.97 -3.36
N VAL A 27 6.75 10.57 -2.48
CA VAL A 27 5.71 9.86 -1.74
C VAL A 27 4.34 10.43 -2.05
N GLU A 28 3.38 9.54 -2.33
CA GLU A 28 1.96 9.86 -2.38
C GLU A 28 1.23 8.96 -1.40
N THR A 29 0.05 9.38 -0.99
CA THR A 29 -0.74 8.66 0.01
C THR A 29 -2.15 8.43 -0.45
N ALA A 30 -2.76 7.36 0.06
CA ALA A 30 -4.18 7.06 -0.12
C ALA A 30 -4.71 6.53 1.21
N SER A 31 -5.90 6.99 1.59
CA SER A 31 -6.50 6.63 2.88
C SER A 31 -7.59 5.57 2.75
N THR A 32 -8.01 5.25 1.54
CA THR A 32 -9.04 4.26 1.27
C THR A 32 -8.65 3.40 0.08
N LEU A 33 -9.31 2.24 -0.06
CA LEU A 33 -9.11 1.38 -1.23
C LEU A 33 -9.53 2.09 -2.51
N ASP A 34 -10.61 2.82 -2.47
CA ASP A 34 -11.13 3.51 -3.63
C ASP A 34 -10.14 4.56 -4.15
N GLU A 35 -9.59 5.35 -3.26
CA GLU A 35 -8.56 6.34 -3.60
C GLU A 35 -7.31 5.65 -4.16
N ALA A 36 -6.88 4.56 -3.51
CA ALA A 36 -5.73 3.79 -3.95
C ALA A 36 -5.94 3.20 -5.35
N ARG A 37 -7.12 2.65 -5.59
CA ARG A 37 -7.47 2.08 -6.88
C ARG A 37 -7.37 3.13 -7.99
N SER A 38 -7.93 4.31 -7.75
CA SER A 38 -7.89 5.40 -8.72
C SER A 38 -6.45 5.81 -9.03
N LYS A 39 -5.62 5.96 -8.02
CA LYS A 39 -4.22 6.35 -8.20
C LYS A 39 -3.43 5.29 -8.94
N LEU A 40 -3.65 4.02 -8.63
CA LEU A 40 -2.94 2.91 -9.27
C LEU A 40 -3.31 2.75 -10.75
N LEU A 41 -4.53 3.14 -11.13
CA LEU A 41 -4.97 3.10 -12.52
C LEU A 41 -4.44 4.29 -13.32
N LEU A 42 -4.23 5.44 -12.67
CA LEU A 42 -3.84 6.67 -13.36
C LEU A 42 -2.33 6.91 -13.38
N TYR A 43 -1.61 6.42 -12.38
CA TYR A 43 -0.19 6.72 -12.22
C TYR A 43 0.62 5.45 -12.01
N GLU A 44 1.91 5.54 -12.31
CA GLU A 44 2.85 4.46 -12.05
C GLU A 44 3.62 4.73 -10.77
N TYR A 45 3.83 3.67 -9.99
CA TYR A 45 4.60 3.72 -8.75
C TYR A 45 5.65 2.62 -8.78
N ASP A 46 6.83 2.91 -8.25
CA ASP A 46 7.90 1.93 -8.15
C ASP A 46 7.64 0.93 -7.03
N CYS A 47 6.92 1.37 -5.99
CA CYS A 47 6.56 0.53 -4.87
C CYS A 47 5.25 1.01 -4.25
N VAL A 48 4.47 0.07 -3.72
CA VAL A 48 3.22 0.35 -3.01
C VAL A 48 3.30 -0.25 -1.62
N LEU A 49 3.09 0.56 -0.59
CA LEU A 49 2.98 0.09 0.79
C LEU A 49 1.49 0.00 1.10
N LEU A 50 1.01 -1.19 1.39
CA LEU A 50 -0.42 -1.47 1.52
C LEU A 50 -0.77 -1.97 2.90
N ASP A 51 -1.68 -1.27 3.59
CA ASP A 51 -2.30 -1.76 4.81
C ASP A 51 -3.45 -2.70 4.43
N ILE A 52 -3.55 -3.81 5.14
CA ILE A 52 -4.58 -4.82 4.89
C ILE A 52 -5.96 -4.31 5.31
N MET A 53 -6.04 -3.61 6.44
CA MET A 53 -7.33 -3.17 7.00
C MET A 53 -7.58 -1.70 6.71
N LEU A 54 -8.50 -1.45 5.80
CA LEU A 54 -8.90 -0.10 5.39
C LEU A 54 -10.38 0.12 5.66
N PRO A 55 -10.84 1.38 5.76
CA PRO A 55 -12.24 1.68 6.07
C PRO A 55 -13.24 1.08 5.10
N ASP A 56 -12.88 0.98 3.84
CA ASP A 56 -13.77 0.49 2.77
C ASP A 56 -13.44 -0.93 2.31
N GLY A 57 -12.63 -1.66 3.07
CA GLY A 57 -12.43 -3.07 2.77
C GLY A 57 -11.05 -3.63 3.12
N ASN A 58 -10.79 -4.81 2.61
CA ASN A 58 -9.53 -5.53 2.84
C ASN A 58 -8.54 -5.21 1.72
N GLY A 59 -7.35 -4.75 2.10
CA GLY A 59 -6.29 -4.40 1.15
C GLY A 59 -5.86 -5.55 0.24
N LEU A 60 -5.97 -6.79 0.71
CA LEU A 60 -5.63 -7.96 -0.12
C LEU A 60 -6.54 -8.08 -1.33
N SER A 61 -7.78 -7.60 -1.23
CA SER A 61 -8.69 -7.62 -2.37
C SER A 61 -8.21 -6.71 -3.49
N LEU A 62 -7.52 -5.64 -3.15
CA LEU A 62 -6.93 -4.74 -4.13
C LEU A 62 -5.81 -5.43 -4.89
N LEU A 63 -4.97 -6.22 -4.19
CA LEU A 63 -3.91 -6.99 -4.85
C LEU A 63 -4.49 -7.97 -5.87
N LYS A 64 -5.57 -8.64 -5.49
CA LYS A 64 -6.24 -9.59 -6.37
C LYS A 64 -6.81 -8.88 -7.61
N GLU A 65 -7.41 -7.73 -7.40
CA GLU A 65 -7.96 -6.92 -8.48
C GLU A 65 -6.86 -6.47 -9.46
N LEU A 66 -5.71 -6.02 -8.93
CA LEU A 66 -4.58 -5.62 -9.75
C LEU A 66 -4.05 -6.79 -10.58
N ALA A 67 -3.98 -7.98 -9.98
CA ALA A 67 -3.53 -9.18 -10.68
C ALA A 67 -4.48 -9.55 -11.80
N GLU A 68 -5.79 -9.45 -11.58
CA GLU A 68 -6.81 -9.72 -12.60
C GLU A 68 -6.72 -8.76 -13.79
N LYS A 69 -6.34 -7.51 -13.51
CA LYS A 69 -6.17 -6.49 -14.56
C LYS A 69 -4.78 -6.50 -15.16
N LYS A 70 -3.92 -7.43 -14.75
CA LYS A 70 -2.53 -7.58 -15.20
C LYS A 70 -1.70 -6.33 -14.94
N ILE A 71 -1.99 -5.63 -13.86
CA ILE A 71 -1.21 -4.49 -13.39
C ILE A 71 -0.17 -5.00 -12.42
N ASN A 72 1.09 -4.97 -12.84
CA ASN A 72 2.20 -5.39 -12.00
C ASN A 72 2.72 -4.22 -11.18
N ARG A 73 2.77 -4.40 -9.87
CA ARG A 73 3.34 -3.42 -8.95
C ARG A 73 4.11 -4.16 -7.86
N ASN A 74 5.18 -3.56 -7.40
CA ASN A 74 5.91 -4.06 -6.23
C ASN A 74 5.13 -3.62 -4.99
N VAL A 75 4.53 -4.58 -4.30
CA VAL A 75 3.69 -4.30 -3.15
C VAL A 75 4.31 -4.89 -1.89
N ILE A 76 4.44 -4.05 -0.86
CA ILE A 76 4.87 -4.47 0.47
C ILE A 76 3.67 -4.32 1.39
N ILE A 77 3.31 -5.42 2.07
CA ILE A 77 2.17 -5.42 2.97
C ILE A 77 2.57 -4.85 4.33
N LEU A 78 1.80 -3.87 4.77
CA LEU A 78 1.88 -3.35 6.12
C LEU A 78 0.72 -3.95 6.90
N SER A 79 1.01 -4.71 7.94
CA SER A 79 -0.04 -5.30 8.75
C SER A 79 -0.27 -4.46 9.99
N ALA A 80 -1.52 -4.09 10.26
CA ALA A 80 -1.92 -3.44 11.51
C ALA A 80 -1.82 -4.42 12.67
N ARG A 81 -1.73 -5.71 12.38
CA ARG A 81 -1.48 -6.76 13.37
C ARG A 81 0.01 -7.03 13.39
N ASP A 82 0.65 -6.85 14.50
CA ASP A 82 2.07 -7.13 14.63
C ASP A 82 2.37 -8.62 14.73
N SER A 83 1.64 -9.42 13.98
CA SER A 83 1.86 -10.86 13.90
C SER A 83 2.86 -11.15 12.79
N VAL A 84 3.91 -11.88 13.12
CA VAL A 84 4.92 -12.31 12.14
C VAL A 84 4.27 -13.17 11.07
N ASP A 85 3.34 -14.03 11.48
CA ASP A 85 2.66 -14.93 10.55
C ASP A 85 1.82 -14.15 9.53
N ASP A 86 1.12 -13.10 9.97
CA ASP A 86 0.34 -12.26 9.07
C ASP A 86 1.24 -11.55 8.05
N LYS A 87 2.42 -11.10 8.48
CA LYS A 87 3.39 -10.46 7.60
C LYS A 87 3.93 -11.42 6.55
N ILE A 88 4.23 -12.64 6.95
CA ILE A 88 4.72 -13.68 6.04
C ILE A 88 3.63 -14.02 5.03
N GLU A 89 2.40 -14.19 5.47
CA GLU A 89 1.27 -14.49 4.60
C GLU A 89 1.05 -13.36 3.58
N GLY A 90 1.13 -12.11 4.03
CA GLY A 90 1.02 -10.96 3.14
C GLY A 90 2.12 -10.92 2.08
N LEU A 91 3.35 -11.24 2.45
CA LEU A 91 4.47 -11.29 1.51
C LEU A 91 4.30 -12.38 0.46
N GLU A 92 3.74 -13.50 0.83
CA GLU A 92 3.47 -14.59 -0.12
C GLU A 92 2.43 -14.20 -1.16
N LEU A 93 1.47 -13.39 -0.77
CA LEU A 93 0.42 -12.91 -1.68
C LEU A 93 0.89 -11.73 -2.53
N GLY A 94 1.84 -11.00 -2.03
CA GLY A 94 2.39 -9.82 -2.72
C GLY A 94 3.49 -10.19 -3.67
#